data_5e7150e7b639a0e8c19006d00bc1c586
#
_entry.id   5e7150e7b639a0e8c19006d00bc1c586
#
_cell.length_a   1.000
_cell.length_b   1.000
_cell.length_c   1.000
_cell.angle_alpha   90.00
_cell.angle_beta   90.00
_cell.angle_gamma   90.00
#
_symmetry.space_group_name_H-M   'P 1'
#
loop_
_entity.id
_entity.type
_entity.pdbx_description
1 polymer ?
#
loop_
_entity_poly.entity_id
_entity_poly.type
_entity_poly.pdbx_seq_one_letter_code
_entity_poly.pdbx_strand_id
1 'polypeptide(L)'
;MVSILGWIQYEIVKWLQNNNPEVPGLVYKLAPLDDRMRKLGHVRNLWAAILESTNIVDVFKDEPIRAEAYDVDHFIPWSFVMNDELWNLMPMDSSLNSSKSNRLPQWEKFFVRFAQNQYVMYELVHDKVGIRKLYESCYRDNLHSIWASQELYRKGNSKEEFYGILERNMRPVYDSAKRQGYEVWMF
;
A
#
# COMPACT_ATOMS: atom_id res chain seq x y z
N MET A 1 -14.81 -28.61 -10.83
CA MET A 1 -14.95 -29.49 -9.63
C MET A 1 -14.04 -28.92 -8.55
N VAL A 2 -14.58 -28.37 -7.47
CA VAL A 2 -13.75 -27.90 -6.35
C VAL A 2 -13.22 -29.16 -5.67
N SER A 3 -11.90 -29.26 -5.52
CA SER A 3 -11.30 -30.41 -4.82
C SER A 3 -11.69 -30.36 -3.34
N ILE A 4 -11.77 -31.54 -2.69
CA ILE A 4 -12.01 -31.63 -1.23
C ILE A 4 -10.99 -30.78 -0.48
N LEU A 5 -9.74 -30.75 -0.95
CA LEU A 5 -8.68 -29.92 -0.38
C LEU A 5 -9.00 -28.40 -0.47
N GLY A 6 -9.51 -27.94 -1.62
CA GLY A 6 -9.91 -26.56 -1.80
C GLY A 6 -11.08 -26.15 -0.91
N TRP A 7 -12.02 -27.07 -0.68
CA TRP A 7 -13.13 -26.85 0.26
C TRP A 7 -12.63 -26.76 1.71
N ILE A 8 -11.75 -27.66 2.13
CA ILE A 8 -11.14 -27.64 3.48
C ILE A 8 -10.38 -26.33 3.69
N GLN A 9 -9.57 -25.90 2.71
CA GLN A 9 -8.84 -24.62 2.78
C GLN A 9 -9.80 -23.44 2.92
N TYR A 10 -10.89 -23.41 2.16
CA TYR A 10 -11.91 -22.36 2.25
C TYR A 10 -12.54 -22.28 3.65
N GLU A 11 -12.93 -23.42 4.24
CA GLU A 11 -13.53 -23.46 5.57
C GLU A 11 -12.53 -23.07 6.67
N ILE A 12 -11.26 -23.45 6.54
CA ILE A 12 -10.18 -23.01 7.45
C ILE A 12 -10.00 -21.49 7.38
N VAL A 13 -9.92 -20.92 6.17
CA VAL A 13 -9.80 -19.47 5.99
C VAL A 13 -10.98 -18.74 6.62
N LYS A 14 -12.20 -19.20 6.34
CA LYS A 14 -13.43 -18.63 6.88
C LYS A 14 -13.47 -18.67 8.42
N TRP A 15 -13.10 -19.81 9.00
CA TRP A 15 -13.03 -19.96 10.44
C TRP A 15 -11.98 -19.04 11.07
N LEU A 16 -10.79 -18.96 10.46
CA LEU A 16 -9.72 -18.07 10.91
C LEU A 16 -10.11 -16.60 10.77
N GLN A 17 -10.77 -16.18 9.68
CA GLN A 17 -11.25 -14.82 9.49
C GLN A 17 -12.28 -14.42 10.55
N ASN A 18 -13.22 -15.32 10.87
CA ASN A 18 -14.23 -15.06 11.89
C ASN A 18 -13.64 -14.92 13.29
N ASN A 19 -12.54 -15.63 13.59
CA ASN A 19 -11.86 -15.56 14.88
C ASN A 19 -10.76 -14.47 14.94
N ASN A 20 -10.37 -13.91 13.78
CA ASN A 20 -9.33 -12.89 13.67
C ASN A 20 -9.75 -11.78 12.68
N PRO A 21 -10.85 -11.05 12.94
CA PRO A 21 -11.40 -10.07 11.99
C PRO A 21 -10.42 -8.92 11.71
N GLU A 22 -9.46 -8.70 12.61
CA GLU A 22 -8.45 -7.64 12.51
C GLU A 22 -7.22 -8.02 11.67
N VAL A 23 -7.13 -9.28 11.22
CA VAL A 23 -5.99 -9.76 10.44
C VAL A 23 -6.33 -9.70 8.95
N PRO A 24 -5.78 -8.73 8.20
CA PRO A 24 -6.04 -8.67 6.77
C PRO A 24 -5.30 -9.79 6.02
N GLY A 25 -5.81 -10.15 4.86
CA GLY A 25 -5.13 -11.01 3.92
C GLY A 25 -4.93 -12.46 4.37
N LEU A 26 -5.76 -13.00 5.27
CA LEU A 26 -5.64 -14.39 5.75
C LEU A 26 -5.64 -15.43 4.60
N VAL A 27 -6.43 -15.18 3.55
CA VAL A 27 -6.43 -16.03 2.34
C VAL A 27 -5.03 -16.10 1.74
N TYR A 28 -4.35 -14.98 1.62
CA TYR A 28 -3.00 -14.91 1.05
C TYR A 28 -1.94 -15.46 2.01
N LYS A 29 -2.13 -15.30 3.32
CA LYS A 29 -1.21 -15.85 4.34
C LYS A 29 -1.21 -17.37 4.37
N LEU A 30 -2.31 -17.98 3.98
CA LEU A 30 -2.49 -19.43 3.91
C LEU A 30 -2.25 -20.01 2.50
N ALA A 31 -2.08 -19.14 1.49
CA ALA A 31 -1.75 -19.58 0.15
C ALA A 31 -0.34 -20.20 0.09
N PRO A 32 -0.09 -21.14 -0.85
CA PRO A 32 1.26 -21.66 -1.11
C PRO A 32 2.26 -20.52 -1.38
N LEU A 33 3.53 -20.74 -1.02
CA LEU A 33 4.59 -19.74 -1.17
C LEU A 33 4.77 -19.24 -2.61
N ASP A 34 4.57 -20.13 -3.57
CA ASP A 34 4.74 -19.84 -5.01
C ASP A 34 3.72 -18.82 -5.53
N ASP A 35 2.56 -18.66 -4.88
CA ASP A 35 1.54 -17.69 -5.25
C ASP A 35 1.75 -16.30 -4.59
N ARG A 36 2.79 -16.13 -3.77
CA ARG A 36 3.06 -14.91 -3.00
C ARG A 36 4.01 -13.94 -3.71
N MET A 37 3.95 -13.87 -5.03
CA MET A 37 4.79 -12.93 -5.79
C MET A 37 4.29 -11.50 -5.64
N ARG A 38 5.21 -10.59 -5.28
CA ARG A 38 4.94 -9.14 -5.29
C ARG A 38 4.74 -8.64 -6.71
N LYS A 39 3.71 -7.84 -6.92
CA LYS A 39 3.34 -7.29 -8.23
C LYS A 39 3.56 -5.78 -8.26
N LEU A 40 4.81 -5.37 -8.22
CA LEU A 40 5.21 -3.96 -8.12
C LEU A 40 5.56 -3.30 -9.47
N GLY A 41 5.55 -4.05 -10.58
CA GLY A 41 6.00 -3.53 -11.88
C GLY A 41 5.20 -2.33 -12.36
N HIS A 42 3.87 -2.41 -12.33
CA HIS A 42 3.01 -1.30 -12.75
C HIS A 42 3.11 -0.09 -11.82
N VAL A 43 3.19 -0.34 -10.51
CA VAL A 43 3.35 0.72 -9.50
C VAL A 43 4.69 1.42 -9.63
N ARG A 44 5.77 0.69 -9.92
CA ARG A 44 7.09 1.27 -10.19
C ARG A 44 7.06 2.19 -11.41
N ASN A 45 6.42 1.77 -12.50
CA ASN A 45 6.27 2.59 -13.70
C ASN A 45 5.44 3.87 -13.42
N LEU A 46 4.38 3.75 -12.62
CA LEU A 46 3.56 4.89 -12.21
C LEU A 46 4.38 5.90 -11.39
N TRP A 47 5.10 5.43 -10.36
CA TRP A 47 5.92 6.32 -9.53
C TRP A 47 7.09 6.92 -10.30
N ALA A 48 7.72 6.19 -11.24
CA ALA A 48 8.76 6.73 -12.12
C ALA A 48 8.24 7.94 -12.90
N ALA A 49 7.08 7.84 -13.56
CA ALA A 49 6.49 8.94 -14.31
C ALA A 49 6.07 10.12 -13.40
N ILE A 50 5.67 9.85 -12.17
CA ILE A 50 5.36 10.90 -11.18
C ILE A 50 6.64 11.63 -10.76
N LEU A 51 7.71 10.91 -10.45
CA LEU A 51 9.01 11.49 -10.08
C LEU A 51 9.63 12.33 -11.20
N GLU A 52 9.42 11.96 -12.46
CA GLU A 52 9.81 12.77 -13.63
C GLU A 52 8.95 14.04 -13.78
N SER A 53 7.74 14.02 -13.26
CA SER A 53 6.74 15.10 -13.44
C SER A 53 6.77 16.12 -12.33
N THR A 54 7.19 15.76 -11.12
CA THR A 54 7.18 16.63 -9.94
C THR A 54 8.15 16.12 -8.88
N ASN A 55 8.55 17.02 -7.97
CA ASN A 55 9.37 16.63 -6.82
C ASN A 55 8.53 15.89 -5.78
N ILE A 56 8.86 14.64 -5.54
CA ILE A 56 8.34 13.84 -4.43
C ILE A 56 9.40 13.79 -3.34
N VAL A 57 8.98 14.04 -2.12
CA VAL A 57 9.85 14.01 -0.94
C VAL A 57 9.78 12.63 -0.30
N ASP A 58 10.94 12.08 0.07
CA ASP A 58 10.99 10.83 0.84
C ASP A 58 10.25 10.99 2.17
N VAL A 59 9.35 10.06 2.47
CA VAL A 59 8.51 10.11 3.66
C VAL A 59 9.31 10.19 4.96
N PHE A 60 10.52 9.63 4.97
CA PHE A 60 11.34 9.48 6.17
C PHE A 60 12.47 10.51 6.26
N LYS A 61 13.15 10.82 5.16
CA LYS A 61 14.31 11.73 5.13
C LYS A 61 13.96 13.21 4.99
N ASP A 62 12.77 13.53 4.45
CA ASP A 62 12.40 14.89 4.08
C ASP A 62 13.28 15.50 2.97
N GLU A 63 13.78 14.66 2.08
CA GLU A 63 14.62 15.01 0.94
C GLU A 63 13.96 14.56 -0.36
N PRO A 64 14.18 15.25 -1.49
CA PRO A 64 13.67 14.80 -2.79
C PRO A 64 14.16 13.38 -3.14
N ILE A 65 13.24 12.54 -3.59
CA ILE A 65 13.57 11.20 -4.09
C ILE A 65 14.24 11.32 -5.46
N ARG A 66 15.35 10.63 -5.65
CA ARG A 66 16.03 10.51 -6.94
C ARG A 66 15.40 9.42 -7.78
N ALA A 67 15.02 9.73 -9.01
CA ALA A 67 14.38 8.79 -9.91
C ALA A 67 15.23 7.54 -10.23
N GLU A 68 16.55 7.63 -10.08
CA GLU A 68 17.49 6.51 -10.37
C GLU A 68 17.76 5.63 -9.16
N ALA A 69 17.33 6.01 -7.94
CA ALA A 69 17.75 5.37 -6.70
C ALA A 69 16.61 5.24 -5.68
N TYR A 70 15.45 4.75 -6.11
CA TYR A 70 14.31 4.50 -5.23
C TYR A 70 13.81 3.06 -5.34
N ASP A 71 13.23 2.59 -4.27
CA ASP A 71 12.42 1.39 -4.23
C ASP A 71 10.94 1.76 -4.05
N VAL A 72 10.06 0.84 -4.44
CA VAL A 72 8.64 0.89 -4.03
C VAL A 72 8.49 0.01 -2.80
N ASP A 73 8.08 0.61 -1.69
CA ASP A 73 7.84 -0.11 -0.45
C ASP A 73 6.46 0.20 0.15
N HIS A 74 6.06 -0.62 1.10
CA HIS A 74 4.80 -0.53 1.80
C HIS A 74 4.92 0.36 3.04
N PHE A 75 3.96 1.26 3.28
CA PHE A 75 3.89 2.00 4.54
C PHE A 75 3.60 1.05 5.70
N ILE A 76 2.53 0.25 5.60
CA ILE A 76 2.26 -0.87 6.52
C ILE A 76 2.93 -2.11 5.92
N PRO A 77 3.81 -2.83 6.65
CA PRO A 77 4.63 -3.91 6.10
C PRO A 77 3.86 -4.94 5.30
N TRP A 78 4.43 -5.34 4.15
CA TRP A 78 3.85 -6.38 3.29
C TRP A 78 3.62 -7.70 4.03
N SER A 79 4.52 -8.08 4.93
CA SER A 79 4.38 -9.28 5.75
C SER A 79 3.11 -9.30 6.61
N PHE A 80 2.52 -8.12 6.88
CA PHE A 80 1.25 -8.00 7.59
C PHE A 80 0.06 -7.99 6.64
N VAL A 81 0.07 -7.12 5.62
CA VAL A 81 -1.10 -6.94 4.71
C VAL A 81 -1.19 -8.03 3.64
N MET A 82 -0.06 -8.60 3.22
CA MET A 82 0.07 -9.66 2.19
C MET A 82 -0.58 -9.30 0.84
N ASN A 83 -0.63 -8.02 0.51
CA ASN A 83 -1.10 -7.51 -0.77
C ASN A 83 -0.27 -6.30 -1.21
N ASP A 84 -0.31 -5.98 -2.50
CA ASP A 84 0.39 -4.85 -3.11
C ASP A 84 -0.59 -3.74 -3.50
N GLU A 85 -1.49 -3.37 -2.58
CA GLU A 85 -2.48 -2.31 -2.78
C GLU A 85 -1.84 -0.93 -2.92
N LEU A 86 -2.22 -0.20 -3.95
CA LEU A 86 -1.64 1.08 -4.32
C LEU A 86 -1.69 2.12 -3.19
N TRP A 87 -2.76 2.10 -2.39
CA TRP A 87 -2.93 3.00 -1.25
C TRP A 87 -1.89 2.80 -0.13
N ASN A 88 -1.16 1.69 -0.12
CA ASN A 88 -0.13 1.37 0.87
C ASN A 88 1.29 1.46 0.30
N LEU A 89 1.44 1.72 -1.01
CA LEU A 89 2.72 1.70 -1.72
C LEU A 89 3.25 3.13 -1.93
N MET A 90 4.52 3.32 -1.66
CA MET A 90 5.20 4.62 -1.80
C MET A 90 6.59 4.46 -2.40
N PRO A 91 7.11 5.46 -3.11
CA PRO A 91 8.52 5.53 -3.42
C PRO A 91 9.32 5.86 -2.15
N MET A 92 10.48 5.29 -2.02
CA MET A 92 11.34 5.38 -0.86
C MET A 92 12.80 5.29 -1.27
N ASP A 93 13.69 6.00 -0.61
CA ASP A 93 15.13 5.86 -0.79
C ASP A 93 15.58 4.42 -0.53
N SER A 94 16.27 3.81 -1.52
CA SER A 94 16.65 2.39 -1.45
C SER A 94 17.51 2.05 -0.23
N SER A 95 18.30 3.01 0.28
CA SER A 95 19.14 2.80 1.47
C SER A 95 18.33 2.63 2.75
N LEU A 96 17.12 3.20 2.81
CA LEU A 96 16.22 3.13 3.97
C LEU A 96 15.37 1.86 3.98
N ASN A 97 15.08 1.29 2.82
CA ASN A 97 14.20 0.13 2.70
C ASN A 97 14.69 -1.05 3.55
N SER A 98 15.99 -1.37 3.47
CA SER A 98 16.59 -2.41 4.30
C SER A 98 16.52 -2.10 5.80
N SER A 99 16.71 -0.82 6.18
CA SER A 99 16.64 -0.38 7.58
C SER A 99 15.22 -0.46 8.14
N LYS A 100 14.21 -0.07 7.35
CA LYS A 100 12.80 -0.17 7.73
C LYS A 100 12.37 -1.64 7.86
N SER A 101 12.73 -2.48 6.88
CA SER A 101 12.36 -3.91 6.86
C SER A 101 10.85 -4.12 7.16
N ASN A 102 10.51 -5.06 8.04
CA ASN A 102 9.14 -5.38 8.44
C ASN A 102 8.60 -4.53 9.61
N ARG A 103 9.20 -3.35 9.87
CA ARG A 103 8.76 -2.47 10.94
C ARG A 103 7.75 -1.44 10.48
N LEU A 104 6.86 -1.05 11.39
CA LEU A 104 5.88 0.00 11.18
C LEU A 104 6.55 1.38 11.27
N PRO A 105 6.29 2.33 10.37
CA PRO A 105 6.69 3.72 10.58
C PRO A 105 6.01 4.30 11.82
N GLN A 106 6.62 5.31 12.45
CA GLN A 106 5.93 6.11 13.46
C GLN A 106 4.78 6.86 12.80
N TRP A 107 3.54 6.49 13.12
CA TRP A 107 2.34 7.03 12.47
C TRP A 107 2.29 8.56 12.54
N GLU A 108 2.35 9.10 13.73
CA GLU A 108 2.18 10.54 14.00
C GLU A 108 3.29 11.39 13.33
N LYS A 109 4.45 10.80 13.07
CA LYS A 109 5.58 11.49 12.44
C LYS A 109 5.50 11.44 10.90
N PHE A 110 5.06 10.32 10.34
CA PHE A 110 5.25 10.05 8.92
C PHE A 110 3.97 9.95 8.09
N PHE A 111 2.80 9.74 8.72
CA PHE A 111 1.55 9.54 7.98
C PHE A 111 1.18 10.74 7.12
N VAL A 112 1.28 11.96 7.63
CA VAL A 112 0.89 13.18 6.88
C VAL A 112 1.75 13.34 5.61
N ARG A 113 3.04 13.05 5.70
CA ARG A 113 3.95 13.13 4.54
C ARG A 113 3.67 12.00 3.55
N PHE A 114 3.38 10.81 4.04
CA PHE A 114 2.91 9.71 3.20
C PHE A 114 1.61 10.06 2.47
N ALA A 115 0.61 10.57 3.17
CA ALA A 115 -0.67 11.01 2.59
C ALA A 115 -0.49 12.13 1.57
N GLN A 116 0.48 13.05 1.79
CA GLN A 116 0.81 14.09 0.81
C GLN A 116 1.31 13.50 -0.50
N ASN A 117 2.22 12.53 -0.48
CA ASN A 117 2.71 11.87 -1.68
C ASN A 117 1.60 11.10 -2.41
N GLN A 118 0.72 10.43 -1.67
CA GLN A 118 -0.46 9.75 -2.23
C GLN A 118 -1.43 10.74 -2.88
N TYR A 119 -1.61 11.92 -2.28
CA TYR A 119 -2.46 12.97 -2.83
C TYR A 119 -1.87 13.58 -4.11
N VAL A 120 -0.56 13.81 -4.17
CA VAL A 120 0.12 14.26 -5.39
C VAL A 120 -0.06 13.23 -6.51
N MET A 121 0.07 11.95 -6.24
CA MET A 121 -0.25 10.90 -7.22
C MET A 121 -1.71 11.00 -7.67
N TYR A 122 -2.66 11.15 -6.76
CA TYR A 122 -4.08 11.32 -7.05
C TYR A 122 -4.34 12.51 -7.98
N GLU A 123 -3.80 13.68 -7.69
CA GLU A 123 -3.96 14.88 -8.54
C GLU A 123 -3.41 14.62 -9.95
N LEU A 124 -2.18 14.10 -10.07
CA LEU A 124 -1.56 13.84 -11.35
C LEU A 124 -2.30 12.78 -12.18
N VAL A 125 -2.88 11.77 -11.54
CA VAL A 125 -3.74 10.76 -12.20
C VAL A 125 -4.97 11.44 -12.84
N HIS A 126 -5.55 12.45 -12.20
CA HIS A 126 -6.70 13.15 -12.75
C HIS A 126 -6.37 14.25 -13.75
N ASP A 127 -5.15 14.82 -13.68
CA ASP A 127 -4.73 15.93 -14.54
C ASP A 127 -3.96 15.49 -15.78
N LYS A 128 -3.12 14.42 -15.69
CA LYS A 128 -2.22 14.01 -16.77
C LYS A 128 -2.65 12.68 -17.39
N VAL A 129 -3.03 12.70 -18.67
CA VAL A 129 -3.47 11.50 -19.41
C VAL A 129 -2.44 10.37 -19.41
N GLY A 130 -1.14 10.68 -19.53
CA GLY A 130 -0.07 9.70 -19.49
C GLY A 130 0.02 8.97 -18.15
N ILE A 131 -0.07 9.71 -17.04
CA ILE A 131 -0.03 9.14 -15.67
C ILE A 131 -1.31 8.34 -15.39
N ARG A 132 -2.46 8.82 -15.86
CA ARG A 132 -3.74 8.08 -15.76
C ARG A 132 -3.66 6.70 -16.38
N LYS A 133 -3.08 6.56 -17.58
CA LYS A 133 -2.91 5.25 -18.24
C LYS A 133 -2.03 4.29 -17.43
N LEU A 134 -0.98 4.81 -16.77
CA LEU A 134 -0.13 4.00 -15.89
C LEU A 134 -0.89 3.58 -14.60
N TYR A 135 -1.68 4.48 -14.04
CA TYR A 135 -2.57 4.17 -12.92
C TYR A 135 -3.60 3.09 -13.28
N GLU A 136 -4.23 3.19 -14.46
CA GLU A 136 -5.18 2.19 -14.95
C GLU A 136 -4.52 0.80 -15.13
N SER A 137 -3.23 0.75 -15.48
CA SER A 137 -2.49 -0.51 -15.54
C SER A 137 -2.31 -1.19 -14.19
N CYS A 138 -2.43 -0.44 -13.08
CA CYS A 138 -2.39 -0.99 -11.73
C CYS A 138 -3.69 -1.67 -11.29
N TYR A 139 -4.83 -1.47 -11.98
CA TYR A 139 -6.14 -1.98 -11.55
C TYR A 139 -6.17 -3.47 -11.27
N ARG A 140 -5.55 -4.26 -12.15
CA ARG A 140 -5.56 -5.70 -12.05
C ARG A 140 -4.82 -6.25 -10.84
N ASP A 141 -3.70 -5.62 -10.49
CA ASP A 141 -2.74 -6.20 -9.53
C ASP A 141 -2.63 -5.39 -8.23
N ASN A 142 -3.07 -4.12 -8.24
CA ASN A 142 -2.76 -3.19 -7.15
C ASN A 142 -3.96 -2.35 -6.66
N LEU A 143 -5.18 -2.64 -7.12
CA LEU A 143 -6.37 -1.88 -6.72
C LEU A 143 -7.59 -2.80 -6.57
N HIS A 144 -7.64 -3.55 -5.48
CA HIS A 144 -8.72 -4.48 -5.16
C HIS A 144 -9.64 -3.98 -4.05
N SER A 145 -9.16 -3.04 -3.23
CA SER A 145 -9.94 -2.45 -2.15
C SER A 145 -11.06 -1.57 -2.71
N ILE A 146 -12.32 -1.93 -2.41
CA ILE A 146 -13.50 -1.20 -2.89
C ILE A 146 -13.47 0.26 -2.43
N TRP A 147 -13.13 0.52 -1.16
CA TRP A 147 -13.01 1.87 -0.63
C TRP A 147 -11.93 2.70 -1.35
N ALA A 148 -10.81 2.06 -1.74
CA ALA A 148 -9.76 2.78 -2.45
C ALA A 148 -10.23 3.20 -3.84
N SER A 149 -10.88 2.30 -4.60
CA SER A 149 -11.36 2.58 -5.95
C SER A 149 -12.57 3.53 -5.97
N GLN A 150 -13.51 3.39 -5.04
CA GLN A 150 -14.79 4.12 -5.06
C GLN A 150 -14.79 5.42 -4.23
N GLU A 151 -13.95 5.51 -3.19
CA GLU A 151 -13.88 6.68 -2.32
C GLU A 151 -12.55 7.42 -2.47
N LEU A 152 -11.40 6.76 -2.21
CA LEU A 152 -10.10 7.41 -2.16
C LEU A 152 -9.68 8.02 -3.51
N TYR A 153 -9.72 7.21 -4.58
CA TYR A 153 -9.29 7.64 -5.92
C TYR A 153 -10.43 8.21 -6.78
N ARG A 154 -11.61 8.41 -6.21
CA ARG A 154 -12.72 9.07 -6.90
C ARG A 154 -12.35 10.52 -7.21
N LYS A 155 -12.54 10.95 -8.44
CA LYS A 155 -12.30 12.32 -8.87
C LYS A 155 -13.14 13.32 -8.06
N GLY A 156 -12.51 14.41 -7.62
CA GLY A 156 -13.16 15.52 -6.95
C GLY A 156 -12.96 15.59 -5.44
N ASN A 157 -12.21 14.66 -4.84
CA ASN A 157 -11.85 14.77 -3.43
C ASN A 157 -10.94 15.98 -3.19
N SER A 158 -11.25 16.79 -2.20
CA SER A 158 -10.30 17.76 -1.64
C SER A 158 -9.15 17.04 -0.94
N LYS A 159 -8.10 17.79 -0.64
CA LYS A 159 -6.95 17.25 0.10
C LYS A 159 -7.37 16.70 1.46
N GLU A 160 -8.22 17.40 2.17
CA GLU A 160 -8.73 17.04 3.49
C GLU A 160 -9.58 15.77 3.42
N GLU A 161 -10.46 15.67 2.42
CA GLU A 161 -11.29 14.47 2.19
C GLU A 161 -10.42 13.27 1.87
N PHE A 162 -9.45 13.42 0.95
CA PHE A 162 -8.53 12.35 0.59
C PHE A 162 -7.74 11.83 1.81
N TYR A 163 -7.18 12.74 2.62
CA TYR A 163 -6.45 12.38 3.84
C TYR A 163 -7.34 11.68 4.85
N GLY A 164 -8.54 12.19 5.07
CA GLY A 164 -9.52 11.59 5.99
C GLY A 164 -9.96 10.19 5.57
N ILE A 165 -10.15 9.96 4.26
CA ILE A 165 -10.48 8.63 3.73
C ILE A 165 -9.30 7.68 3.93
N LEU A 166 -8.08 8.11 3.58
CA LEU A 166 -6.88 7.31 3.72
C LEU A 166 -6.61 6.92 5.17
N GLU A 167 -6.65 7.89 6.09
CA GLU A 167 -6.44 7.67 7.51
C GLU A 167 -7.48 6.73 8.12
N ARG A 168 -8.76 6.98 7.87
CA ARG A 168 -9.86 6.16 8.39
C ARG A 168 -9.73 4.69 8.04
N ASN A 169 -9.21 4.38 6.85
CA ASN A 169 -9.06 3.02 6.37
C ASN A 169 -7.70 2.38 6.74
N MET A 170 -6.62 3.16 6.77
CA MET A 170 -5.29 2.65 7.08
C MET A 170 -5.02 2.51 8.58
N ARG A 171 -5.53 3.44 9.40
CA ARG A 171 -5.24 3.47 10.84
C ARG A 171 -5.65 2.18 11.57
N PRO A 172 -6.84 1.60 11.36
CA PRO A 172 -7.22 0.34 11.98
C PRO A 172 -6.29 -0.82 11.60
N VAL A 173 -5.83 -0.86 10.34
CA VAL A 173 -4.89 -1.87 9.84
C VAL A 173 -3.53 -1.72 10.52
N TYR A 174 -3.03 -0.50 10.62
CA TYR A 174 -1.78 -0.17 11.33
C TYR A 174 -1.85 -0.56 12.82
N ASP A 175 -2.92 -0.17 13.50
CA ASP A 175 -3.11 -0.47 14.93
C ASP A 175 -3.23 -1.99 15.17
N SER A 176 -3.85 -2.72 14.24
CA SER A 176 -3.91 -4.18 14.28
C SER A 176 -2.51 -4.81 14.13
N ALA A 177 -1.68 -4.31 13.21
CA ALA A 177 -0.30 -4.78 13.06
C ALA A 177 0.50 -4.55 14.36
N LYS A 178 0.35 -3.36 14.97
CA LYS A 178 1.01 -3.03 16.24
C LYS A 178 0.57 -3.97 17.37
N ARG A 179 -0.74 -4.27 17.49
CA ARG A 179 -1.24 -5.23 18.50
C ARG A 179 -0.74 -6.66 18.28
N GLN A 180 -0.42 -7.03 17.04
CA GLN A 180 0.13 -8.33 16.69
C GLN A 180 1.67 -8.41 16.82
N GLY A 181 2.32 -7.38 17.40
CA GLY A 181 3.73 -7.40 17.74
C GLY A 181 4.66 -6.86 16.66
N TYR A 182 4.15 -6.19 15.62
CA TYR A 182 5.01 -5.47 14.69
C TYR A 182 5.65 -4.27 15.39
N GLU A 183 6.98 -4.25 15.40
CA GLU A 183 7.74 -3.18 16.04
C GLU A 183 7.60 -1.86 15.28
N VAL A 184 7.62 -0.75 16.02
CA VAL A 184 7.68 0.59 15.42
C VAL A 184 9.12 0.94 15.11
N TRP A 185 9.38 1.32 13.86
CA TRP A 185 10.69 1.76 13.40
C TRP A 185 11.01 3.15 13.97
N MET A 186 12.03 3.17 14.81
CA MET A 186 12.55 4.40 15.43
C MET A 186 13.61 5.03 14.51
N PHE A 187 13.14 5.97 13.63
CA PHE A 187 13.98 6.69 12.66
C PHE A 187 14.04 8.19 12.98
#